data_d59a96098eb87a918bda4de88f72b5a2
#
_entry.id   d59a96098eb87a918bda4de88f72b5a2
#
_cell.length_a   1.000
_cell.length_b   1.000
_cell.length_c   1.000
_cell.angle_alpha   90.00
_cell.angle_beta   90.00
_cell.angle_gamma   90.00
#
_symmetry.space_group_name_H-M   'P 1'
#
loop_
_entity.id
_entity.type
_entity.pdbx_description
1 polymer ?
#
loop_
_entity_poly.entity_id
_entity_poly.type
_entity_poly.pdbx_seq_one_letter_code
_entity_poly.pdbx_strand_id
1 'polypeptide(L)'
;DTTVDVTTGLRHHPGETVFRISFTILAVIVVGAPIGIVMLYQSLSVLFAHITHANINMPGKVDRVLSYLFVTPNMHKVHHHYTQPLTDTNYGNIFSVWDRIFGTFASVEDTGSLKYGIDTHMDASENDRLSNLLSIPFQPYRTPEGKFKVEEPKEKVTSST
;
A
#
# COMPACT_ATOMS: atom_id res chain seq x y z
N ASP A 1 -4.74 1.34 10.37
CA ASP A 1 -4.10 0.26 11.13
C ASP A 1 -2.67 0.65 11.52
N THR A 2 -2.31 0.42 12.76
CA THR A 2 -0.95 0.62 13.28
C THR A 2 -0.07 -0.63 13.14
N THR A 3 -0.64 -1.72 12.62
CA THR A 3 0.03 -2.99 12.32
C THR A 3 -0.40 -3.48 10.95
N VAL A 4 0.54 -4.03 10.19
CA VAL A 4 0.27 -4.64 8.87
C VAL A 4 0.43 -6.15 9.01
N ASP A 5 -0.65 -6.86 8.71
CA ASP A 5 -0.71 -8.33 8.71
C ASP A 5 -1.69 -8.81 7.62
N VAL A 6 -1.76 -10.12 7.40
CA VAL A 6 -2.60 -10.73 6.36
C VAL A 6 -4.09 -10.33 6.44
N THR A 7 -4.58 -9.91 7.61
CA THR A 7 -5.96 -9.46 7.79
C THR A 7 -6.17 -7.99 7.40
N THR A 8 -5.08 -7.22 7.26
CA THR A 8 -5.16 -5.80 6.85
C THR A 8 -5.84 -5.65 5.50
N GLY A 9 -5.53 -6.55 4.56
CA GLY A 9 -6.16 -6.57 3.24
C GLY A 9 -7.67 -6.85 3.23
N LEU A 10 -8.25 -7.22 4.36
CA LEU A 10 -9.70 -7.43 4.52
C LEU A 10 -10.40 -6.27 5.26
N ARG A 11 -9.63 -5.37 5.86
CA ARG A 11 -10.13 -4.27 6.70
C ARG A 11 -10.34 -2.99 5.88
N HIS A 12 -11.21 -3.05 4.88
CA HIS A 12 -11.59 -1.91 4.06
C HIS A 12 -12.86 -1.24 4.57
N HIS A 13 -12.96 0.07 4.37
CA HIS A 13 -14.22 0.77 4.59
C HIS A 13 -15.29 0.24 3.64
N PRO A 14 -16.54 -0.02 4.10
CA PRO A 14 -17.61 -0.54 3.23
C PRO A 14 -17.84 0.30 1.96
N GLY A 15 -17.74 1.63 2.07
CA GLY A 15 -17.83 2.54 0.93
C GLY A 15 -16.76 2.27 -0.13
N GLU A 16 -15.50 2.04 0.28
CA GLU A 16 -14.43 1.66 -0.65
C GLU A 16 -14.76 0.35 -1.36
N THR A 17 -15.26 -0.64 -0.63
CA THR A 17 -15.68 -1.93 -1.21
C THR A 17 -16.76 -1.74 -2.27
N VAL A 18 -17.77 -0.89 -2.01
CA VAL A 18 -18.82 -0.58 -2.99
C VAL A 18 -18.22 0.06 -4.25
N PHE A 19 -17.33 1.05 -4.11
CA PHE A 19 -16.65 1.67 -5.26
C PHE A 19 -15.83 0.65 -6.05
N ARG A 20 -15.01 -0.14 -5.39
CA ARG A 20 -14.18 -1.17 -6.04
C ARG A 20 -15.01 -2.17 -6.85
N ILE A 21 -16.09 -2.67 -6.27
CA ILE A 21 -17.00 -3.60 -6.95
C ILE A 21 -17.66 -2.91 -8.15
N SER A 22 -18.17 -1.68 -7.98
CA SER A 22 -18.83 -0.92 -9.05
C SER A 22 -17.90 -0.67 -10.23
N PHE A 23 -16.65 -0.23 -9.98
CA PHE A 23 -15.66 -0.03 -11.03
C PHE A 23 -15.23 -1.34 -11.68
N THR A 24 -15.12 -2.43 -10.92
CA THR A 24 -14.83 -3.76 -11.48
C THR A 24 -15.94 -4.21 -12.43
N ILE A 25 -17.21 -4.09 -12.02
CA ILE A 25 -18.37 -4.44 -12.87
C ILE A 25 -18.36 -3.58 -14.14
N LEU A 26 -18.17 -2.28 -14.00
CA LEU A 26 -18.08 -1.38 -15.14
C LEU A 26 -16.96 -1.79 -16.11
N ALA A 27 -15.78 -2.08 -15.62
CA ALA A 27 -14.66 -2.53 -16.44
C ALA A 27 -14.97 -3.86 -17.15
N VAL A 28 -15.58 -4.81 -16.44
CA VAL A 28 -16.01 -6.10 -17.05
C VAL A 28 -16.99 -5.89 -18.18
N ILE A 29 -17.96 -4.99 -18.01
CA ILE A 29 -18.96 -4.68 -19.04
C ILE A 29 -18.30 -4.00 -20.26
N VAL A 30 -17.45 -2.99 -20.00
CA VAL A 30 -16.79 -2.22 -21.07
C VAL A 30 -15.84 -3.10 -21.90
N VAL A 31 -15.09 -3.97 -21.23
CA VAL A 31 -14.11 -4.85 -21.92
C VAL A 31 -14.76 -6.11 -22.48
N GLY A 32 -15.95 -6.50 -22.00
CA GLY A 32 -16.58 -7.76 -22.36
C GLY A 32 -15.84 -8.99 -21.83
N ALA A 33 -15.24 -8.88 -20.64
CA ALA A 33 -14.37 -9.93 -20.09
C ALA A 33 -15.15 -11.21 -19.77
N PRO A 34 -14.70 -12.40 -20.24
CA PRO A 34 -15.31 -13.67 -19.88
C PRO A 34 -15.23 -13.93 -18.37
N ILE A 35 -16.28 -14.53 -17.80
CA ILE A 35 -16.36 -14.80 -16.34
C ILE A 35 -15.13 -15.53 -15.80
N GLY A 36 -14.59 -16.50 -16.55
CA GLY A 36 -13.40 -17.26 -16.16
C GLY A 36 -12.17 -16.35 -15.95
N ILE A 37 -11.97 -15.33 -16.78
CA ILE A 37 -10.88 -14.35 -16.64
C ILE A 37 -11.12 -13.47 -15.42
N VAL A 38 -12.37 -13.06 -15.17
CA VAL A 38 -12.72 -12.27 -13.98
C VAL A 38 -12.43 -13.07 -12.70
N MET A 39 -12.83 -14.34 -12.66
CA MET A 39 -12.55 -15.22 -11.51
C MET A 39 -11.05 -15.43 -11.30
N LEU A 40 -10.28 -15.65 -12.35
CA LEU A 40 -8.84 -15.79 -12.29
C LEU A 40 -8.20 -14.51 -11.73
N TYR A 41 -8.56 -13.35 -12.27
CA TYR A 41 -8.08 -12.06 -11.79
C TYR A 41 -8.39 -11.85 -10.30
N GLN A 42 -9.62 -12.10 -9.88
CA GLN A 42 -10.00 -11.93 -8.47
C GLN A 42 -9.24 -12.89 -7.55
N SER A 43 -9.07 -14.16 -7.95
CA SER A 43 -8.30 -15.12 -7.18
C SER A 43 -6.84 -14.71 -7.03
N LEU A 44 -6.20 -14.27 -8.10
CA LEU A 44 -4.82 -13.76 -8.05
C LEU A 44 -4.73 -12.47 -7.21
N SER A 45 -5.70 -11.56 -7.36
CA SER A 45 -5.74 -10.31 -6.59
C SER A 45 -5.80 -10.57 -5.08
N VAL A 46 -6.65 -11.50 -4.65
CA VAL A 46 -6.75 -11.90 -3.24
C VAL A 46 -5.48 -12.58 -2.76
N LEU A 47 -4.91 -13.51 -3.55
CA LEU A 47 -3.66 -14.18 -3.22
C LEU A 47 -2.52 -13.18 -3.01
N PHE A 48 -2.34 -12.25 -3.95
CA PHE A 48 -1.30 -11.23 -3.85
C PHE A 48 -1.55 -10.27 -2.70
N ALA A 49 -2.78 -9.88 -2.44
CA ALA A 49 -3.11 -9.07 -1.26
C ALA A 49 -2.68 -9.74 0.05
N HIS A 50 -2.88 -11.05 0.20
CA HIS A 50 -2.41 -11.79 1.38
C HIS A 50 -0.87 -11.88 1.45
N ILE A 51 -0.20 -12.09 0.32
CA ILE A 51 1.26 -12.14 0.25
C ILE A 51 1.86 -10.78 0.61
N THR A 52 1.36 -9.69 0.02
CA THR A 52 1.91 -8.34 0.22
C THR A 52 1.69 -7.81 1.63
N HIS A 53 0.57 -8.18 2.27
CA HIS A 53 0.31 -7.84 3.67
C HIS A 53 0.91 -8.83 4.67
N ALA A 54 1.53 -9.92 4.23
CA ALA A 54 2.19 -10.84 5.14
C ALA A 54 3.31 -10.11 5.92
N ASN A 55 3.35 -10.33 7.23
CA ASN A 55 4.37 -9.72 8.08
C ASN A 55 5.72 -10.46 7.97
N ILE A 56 6.25 -10.50 6.76
CA ILE A 56 7.57 -11.08 6.45
C ILE A 56 8.52 -10.00 5.96
N ASN A 57 9.79 -10.12 6.31
CA ASN A 57 10.85 -9.30 5.76
C ASN A 57 11.62 -10.11 4.73
N MET A 58 11.52 -9.70 3.48
CA MET A 58 12.26 -10.36 2.41
C MET A 58 13.72 -9.92 2.41
N PRO A 59 14.67 -10.85 2.14
CA PRO A 59 16.06 -10.48 1.96
C PRO A 59 16.20 -9.43 0.83
N GLY A 60 16.93 -8.35 1.08
CA GLY A 60 16.96 -7.18 0.20
C GLY A 60 17.35 -7.46 -1.26
N LYS A 61 18.18 -8.49 -1.52
CA LYS A 61 18.51 -8.90 -2.91
C LYS A 61 17.32 -9.52 -3.61
N VAL A 62 16.57 -10.39 -2.92
CA VAL A 62 15.38 -11.07 -3.45
C VAL A 62 14.27 -10.07 -3.67
N ASP A 63 14.02 -9.22 -2.66
CA ASP A 63 13.05 -8.14 -2.73
C ASP A 63 13.28 -7.23 -3.93
N ARG A 64 14.53 -6.78 -4.13
CA ARG A 64 14.90 -5.91 -5.26
C ARG A 64 14.62 -6.58 -6.60
N VAL A 65 14.96 -7.85 -6.77
CA VAL A 65 14.73 -8.55 -8.03
C VAL A 65 13.24 -8.73 -8.29
N LEU A 66 12.49 -9.20 -7.30
CA LEU A 66 11.05 -9.42 -7.44
C LEU A 66 10.28 -8.12 -7.61
N SER A 67 10.70 -7.04 -6.95
CA SER A 67 10.03 -5.74 -7.03
C SER A 67 10.12 -5.07 -8.40
N TYR A 68 10.91 -5.58 -9.34
CA TYR A 68 10.87 -5.10 -10.74
C TYR A 68 9.56 -5.46 -11.45
N LEU A 69 8.95 -6.59 -11.08
CA LEU A 69 7.75 -7.08 -11.73
C LEU A 69 6.54 -7.14 -10.78
N PHE A 70 6.74 -7.62 -9.56
CA PHE A 70 5.69 -7.86 -8.59
C PHE A 70 5.76 -6.87 -7.42
N VAL A 71 4.60 -6.62 -6.82
CA VAL A 71 4.55 -5.94 -5.52
C VAL A 71 5.01 -6.91 -4.44
N THR A 72 6.04 -6.53 -3.70
CA THR A 72 6.60 -7.35 -2.61
C THR A 72 6.06 -6.90 -1.26
N PRO A 73 6.13 -7.75 -0.22
CA PRO A 73 5.78 -7.35 1.14
C PRO A 73 6.56 -6.11 1.63
N ASN A 74 7.86 -6.01 1.34
CA ASN A 74 8.65 -4.85 1.75
C ASN A 74 8.20 -3.58 1.03
N MET A 75 7.96 -3.66 -0.29
CA MET A 75 7.43 -2.55 -1.08
C MET A 75 6.06 -2.09 -0.58
N HIS A 76 5.17 -3.03 -0.27
CA HIS A 76 3.81 -2.72 0.19
C HIS A 76 3.78 -2.13 1.61
N LYS A 77 4.71 -2.51 2.49
CA LYS A 77 4.89 -1.88 3.80
C LYS A 77 5.17 -0.37 3.70
N VAL A 78 5.86 0.07 2.66
CA VAL A 78 6.12 1.50 2.42
C VAL A 78 4.80 2.24 2.15
N HIS A 79 3.89 1.64 1.39
CA HIS A 79 2.54 2.17 1.14
C HIS A 79 1.74 2.39 2.43
N HIS A 80 1.91 1.52 3.42
CA HIS A 80 1.25 1.63 4.72
C HIS A 80 1.92 2.59 5.70
N HIS A 81 2.99 3.28 5.30
CA HIS A 81 3.63 4.28 6.15
C HIS A 81 2.67 5.43 6.48
N TYR A 82 2.73 5.95 7.71
CA TYR A 82 1.74 6.91 8.21
C TYR A 82 1.86 8.32 7.65
N THR A 83 2.99 8.71 7.03
CA THR A 83 3.23 10.07 6.52
C THR A 83 3.56 10.10 5.03
N GLN A 84 3.25 11.25 4.40
CA GLN A 84 3.63 11.55 3.02
C GLN A 84 5.15 11.75 2.88
N PRO A 85 5.75 11.47 1.71
CA PRO A 85 5.09 10.97 0.50
C PRO A 85 4.91 9.45 0.48
N LEU A 86 5.43 8.71 1.46
CA LEU A 86 5.48 7.24 1.41
C LEU A 86 4.10 6.60 1.42
N THR A 87 3.14 7.15 2.17
CA THR A 87 1.75 6.66 2.20
C THR A 87 1.07 6.75 0.82
N ASP A 88 1.51 7.70 -0.02
CA ASP A 88 0.96 7.91 -1.37
C ASP A 88 1.83 7.27 -2.46
N THR A 89 2.39 6.09 -2.19
CA THR A 89 3.23 5.33 -3.12
C THR A 89 2.81 3.88 -3.22
N ASN A 90 3.36 3.14 -4.17
CA ASN A 90 3.22 1.67 -4.29
C ASN A 90 1.76 1.19 -4.28
N TYR A 91 0.94 1.76 -5.16
CA TYR A 91 -0.49 1.45 -5.28
C TYR A 91 -0.78 0.10 -5.96
N GLY A 92 0.21 -0.50 -6.61
CA GLY A 92 0.05 -1.78 -7.28
C GLY A 92 -0.40 -2.88 -6.33
N ASN A 93 -1.27 -3.78 -6.79
CA ASN A 93 -1.66 -4.96 -6.04
C ASN A 93 -0.83 -6.19 -6.44
N ILE A 94 -0.72 -6.48 -7.74
CA ILE A 94 0.02 -7.63 -8.27
C ILE A 94 1.34 -7.16 -8.88
N PHE A 95 1.27 -6.22 -9.83
CA PHE A 95 2.42 -5.77 -10.62
C PHE A 95 2.90 -4.38 -10.18
N SER A 96 4.17 -4.28 -9.82
CA SER A 96 4.85 -3.03 -9.47
C SER A 96 5.19 -2.16 -10.69
N VAL A 97 5.08 -2.71 -11.89
CA VAL A 97 5.34 -1.99 -13.14
C VAL A 97 4.48 -0.75 -13.29
N TRP A 98 3.26 -0.78 -12.77
CA TRP A 98 2.35 0.37 -12.80
C TRP A 98 2.89 1.53 -11.97
N ASP A 99 3.40 1.25 -10.76
CA ASP A 99 3.99 2.29 -9.91
C ASP A 99 5.21 2.93 -10.56
N ARG A 100 5.98 2.16 -11.34
CA ARG A 100 7.13 2.69 -12.10
C ARG A 100 6.69 3.56 -13.27
N ILE A 101 5.65 3.15 -14.01
CA ILE A 101 5.10 3.91 -15.14
C ILE A 101 4.49 5.23 -14.66
N PHE A 102 3.76 5.21 -13.54
CA PHE A 102 3.09 6.40 -13.00
C PHE A 102 3.95 7.21 -12.02
N GLY A 103 5.21 6.80 -11.76
CA GLY A 103 6.13 7.52 -10.88
C GLY A 103 5.74 7.45 -9.40
N THR A 104 4.99 6.42 -9.00
CA THR A 104 4.56 6.20 -7.60
C THR A 104 5.38 5.14 -6.88
N PHE A 105 6.44 4.62 -7.51
CA PHE A 105 7.31 3.64 -6.87
C PHE A 105 8.20 4.28 -5.80
N ALA A 106 8.20 3.71 -4.60
CA ALA A 106 9.12 4.07 -3.53
C ALA A 106 9.67 2.83 -2.83
N SER A 107 10.90 2.93 -2.34
CA SER A 107 11.52 1.89 -1.52
C SER A 107 12.30 2.51 -0.37
N VAL A 108 12.36 1.80 0.75
CA VAL A 108 13.21 2.16 1.90
C VAL A 108 14.11 0.97 2.24
N GLU A 109 15.32 1.22 2.75
CA GLU A 109 16.27 0.16 3.06
C GLU A 109 15.84 -0.65 4.30
N ASP A 110 15.33 0.04 5.33
CA ASP A 110 14.85 -0.59 6.56
C ASP A 110 13.34 -0.46 6.69
N THR A 111 12.63 -1.52 6.32
CA THR A 111 11.18 -1.60 6.51
C THR A 111 10.75 -1.95 7.95
N GLY A 112 11.70 -2.36 8.80
CA GLY A 112 11.43 -2.71 10.19
C GLY A 112 11.20 -1.49 11.09
N SER A 113 11.70 -0.32 10.70
CA SER A 113 11.54 0.95 11.41
C SER A 113 10.29 1.73 11.00
N LEU A 114 9.54 1.25 10.00
CA LEU A 114 8.36 1.96 9.50
C LEU A 114 7.23 2.00 10.54
N LYS A 115 6.66 3.18 10.72
CA LYS A 115 5.41 3.38 11.44
C LYS A 115 4.23 3.28 10.46
N TYR A 116 3.21 2.52 10.83
CA TYR A 116 2.00 2.34 10.02
C TYR A 116 0.85 3.17 10.56
N GLY A 117 -0.07 3.57 9.69
CA GLY A 117 -1.25 4.34 10.06
C GLY A 117 -1.60 5.43 9.06
N ILE A 118 -2.28 6.45 9.56
CA ILE A 118 -2.58 7.70 8.85
C ILE A 118 -2.32 8.82 9.85
N ASP A 119 -1.39 9.71 9.55
CA ASP A 119 -0.91 10.76 10.48
C ASP A 119 -2.04 11.62 11.07
N THR A 120 -3.10 11.84 10.31
CA THR A 120 -4.29 12.60 10.73
C THR A 120 -5.21 11.82 11.68
N HIS A 121 -5.02 10.51 11.88
CA HIS A 121 -5.91 9.63 12.66
C HIS A 121 -5.12 8.61 13.49
N MET A 122 -4.06 9.05 14.15
CA MET A 122 -3.17 8.19 14.97
C MET A 122 -3.68 7.97 16.39
N ASP A 123 -4.70 8.69 16.85
CA ASP A 123 -5.24 8.52 18.19
C ASP A 123 -6.03 7.21 18.28
N ALA A 124 -5.58 6.33 19.19
CA ALA A 124 -6.23 5.04 19.42
C ALA A 124 -7.69 5.18 19.87
N SER A 125 -8.03 6.25 20.61
CA SER A 125 -9.40 6.48 21.09
C SER A 125 -10.37 6.83 19.95
N GLU A 126 -9.87 7.37 18.84
CA GLU A 126 -10.68 7.61 17.63
C GLU A 126 -10.91 6.32 16.83
N ASN A 127 -10.05 5.32 17.00
CA ASN A 127 -10.02 4.10 16.19
C ASN A 127 -10.60 2.87 16.91
N ASP A 128 -11.01 2.99 18.16
CA ASP A 128 -11.51 1.87 18.95
C ASP A 128 -13.00 1.58 18.74
N ARG A 129 -13.74 2.49 18.06
CA ARG A 129 -15.18 2.35 17.81
C ARG A 129 -15.47 2.24 16.31
N LEU A 130 -16.24 1.22 15.95
CA LEU A 130 -16.65 1.01 14.56
C LEU A 130 -17.39 2.24 13.99
N SER A 131 -18.24 2.91 14.80
CA SER A 131 -18.94 4.14 14.37
C SER A 131 -17.98 5.25 13.96
N ASN A 132 -16.87 5.40 14.68
CA ASN A 132 -15.87 6.41 14.35
C ASN A 132 -15.17 6.06 13.04
N LEU A 133 -14.73 4.81 12.89
CA LEU A 133 -14.10 4.33 11.65
C LEU A 133 -15.00 4.53 10.43
N LEU A 134 -16.29 4.22 10.55
CA LEU A 134 -17.26 4.42 9.47
C LEU A 134 -17.54 5.89 9.16
N SER A 135 -17.32 6.79 10.12
CA SER A 135 -17.54 8.23 9.95
C SER A 135 -16.35 8.98 9.35
N ILE A 136 -15.13 8.41 9.39
CA ILE A 136 -13.90 9.08 8.92
C ILE A 136 -14.05 9.73 7.54
N PRO A 137 -14.59 9.05 6.50
CA PRO A 137 -14.71 9.65 5.17
C PRO A 137 -15.67 10.86 5.09
N PHE A 138 -16.49 11.06 6.11
CA PHE A 138 -17.49 12.13 6.19
C PHE A 138 -17.10 13.25 7.18
N GLN A 139 -15.93 13.11 7.84
CA GLN A 139 -15.39 14.13 8.73
C GLN A 139 -14.75 15.28 7.94
N PRO A 140 -14.63 16.46 8.55
CA PRO A 140 -13.86 17.55 7.95
C PRO A 140 -12.44 17.11 7.61
N TYR A 141 -11.94 17.56 6.46
CA TYR A 141 -10.56 17.26 6.04
C TYR A 141 -9.56 17.72 7.10
N ARG A 142 -8.66 16.84 7.47
CA ARG A 142 -7.53 17.14 8.36
C ARG A 142 -6.26 17.24 7.51
N THR A 143 -5.52 18.31 7.66
CA THR A 143 -4.24 18.47 6.94
C THR A 143 -3.21 17.49 7.49
N PRO A 144 -2.48 16.74 6.64
CA PRO A 144 -1.38 15.88 7.06
C PRO A 144 -0.33 16.66 7.86
N GLU A 145 0.12 16.10 8.99
CA GLU A 145 1.01 16.81 9.92
C GLU A 145 2.49 16.62 9.58
N GLY A 146 2.85 15.55 8.90
CA GLY A 146 4.23 15.15 8.66
C GLY A 146 4.64 15.09 7.20
N LYS A 147 5.95 15.24 6.98
CA LYS A 147 6.62 14.84 5.73
C LYS A 147 7.78 13.94 6.09
N PHE A 148 7.78 12.73 5.57
CA PHE A 148 8.93 11.84 5.67
C PHE A 148 10.10 12.45 4.89
N LYS A 149 11.20 12.73 5.58
CA LYS A 149 12.44 13.15 4.93
C LYS A 149 13.16 11.89 4.47
N VAL A 150 13.17 11.65 3.16
CA VAL A 150 14.08 10.67 2.58
C VAL A 150 15.49 11.21 2.80
N GLU A 151 16.30 10.54 3.63
CA GLU A 151 17.73 10.87 3.69
C GLU A 151 18.33 10.56 2.32
N GLU A 152 18.84 11.60 1.66
CA GLU A 152 19.59 11.41 0.42
C GLU A 152 20.78 10.50 0.73
N PRO A 153 21.11 9.54 -0.15
CA PRO A 153 22.26 8.67 0.04
C PRO A 153 23.49 9.56 0.26
N LYS A 154 24.15 9.42 1.40
CA LYS A 154 25.42 10.14 1.66
C LYS A 154 26.37 9.83 0.50
N GLU A 155 26.65 10.83 -0.30
CA GLU A 155 27.65 10.76 -1.36
C GLU A 155 28.96 10.24 -0.73
N LYS A 156 29.41 9.08 -1.16
CA LYS A 156 30.72 8.57 -0.70
C LYS A 156 31.74 9.56 -1.19
N VAL A 157 32.21 10.43 -0.30
CA VAL A 157 33.41 11.23 -0.54
C VAL A 157 34.56 10.25 -0.76
N THR A 158 34.86 9.96 -2.03
CA THR A 158 36.09 9.29 -2.39
C THR A 158 37.21 10.27 -2.13
N SER A 159 37.87 10.16 -0.98
CA SER A 159 39.14 10.81 -0.75
C SER A 159 40.15 10.17 -1.70
N SER A 160 40.44 10.87 -2.78
CA SER A 160 41.63 10.61 -3.60
C SER A 160 42.85 11.09 -2.82
N THR A 161 43.69 10.17 -2.37
CA THR A 161 45.10 10.36 -2.07
C THR A 161 45.89 9.45 -2.96
#